data_f257fcbdd8acc3b04fb60d9baf2478e9
#
_entry.id   f257fcbdd8acc3b04fb60d9baf2478e9
#
_cell.length_a   1.000
_cell.length_b   1.000
_cell.length_c   1.000
_cell.angle_alpha   90.00
_cell.angle_beta   90.00
_cell.angle_gamma   90.00
#
_symmetry.space_group_name_H-M   'P 1'
#
loop_
_entity.id
_entity.type
_entity.pdbx_description
1 polymer ?
#
loop_
_entity_poly.entity_id
_entity_poly.type
_entity_poly.pdbx_seq_one_letter_code
_entity_poly.pdbx_strand_id
1 'polypeptide(L)'
;MSNPLDPAVIPKFVNELVRLPVYKPTVVERSITCKVLSHDYEITVSQFAQQILPAEFPETTVWGYGGEVMIPETGEIIPDFHFTPGATFEATRNIPINVQWVNNLSEFPLAQRPVPTVTHLHGGETESASDGHPDAWFTAGETITGPAFVKSRFHYANEQESTTLWYHDHTLGITRLNVLMGLAGFYILRDVHKRLDGEHSALPQGKYEIPLAIQDRSFLDDGSFDFPNNGINPDIHPYWIPEFFGNSIMVNGKVWPNLDVELRQYRFRVLNGSNARFYNLMFSNQMPFLQIGTDGGYLPKPVQLTSLLLAPGERADILVDFSQFSPCTQLILTNDANAPFPSGEEPDPLTTGQIMQFTVLNEPKVEPCPLPKILNILHPLIPTSRKRTLVLFKVEGTDGPLEVLLDGQNWSAPVSELPLVGSTEDWQIVNLTEDAHPIHLHLVQFRLLRRQDFLVNQYTDDWLALNGEPPLDHPTKVLPVKAYLLDGPIAPPAHENGWKDTIQAYPGQITTIRVRFAPQHALFSIPGINLYPFNPAKGPGYVWHCHILDHEDNEMMRPYNVWNPFQPK
;
A
#
# COMPACT_ATOMS: atom_id res chain seq x y z
N MET A 1 -32.10 -14.57 0.61
CA MET A 1 -31.00 -13.76 0.07
C MET A 1 -30.95 -12.52 0.94
N SER A 2 -29.78 -12.23 1.47
CA SER A 2 -29.55 -11.02 2.28
C SER A 2 -29.60 -9.79 1.36
N ASN A 3 -30.00 -8.64 1.88
CA ASN A 3 -30.10 -7.41 1.11
C ASN A 3 -28.92 -6.48 1.41
N PRO A 4 -28.53 -5.59 0.49
CA PRO A 4 -27.56 -4.54 0.80
C PRO A 4 -27.97 -3.73 2.03
N LEU A 5 -27.04 -3.56 2.97
CA LEU A 5 -27.26 -2.75 4.16
C LEU A 5 -27.10 -1.27 3.81
N ASP A 6 -28.14 -0.47 4.12
CA ASP A 6 -28.04 0.99 3.99
C ASP A 6 -27.01 1.54 4.99
N PRO A 7 -25.90 2.16 4.54
CA PRO A 7 -24.88 2.70 5.45
C PRO A 7 -25.43 3.80 6.37
N ALA A 8 -26.52 4.45 6.02
CA ALA A 8 -27.14 5.51 6.84
C ALA A 8 -27.75 4.98 8.15
N VAL A 9 -28.09 3.68 8.22
CA VAL A 9 -28.64 3.09 9.46
C VAL A 9 -27.57 2.63 10.43
N ILE A 10 -26.28 2.61 10.02
CA ILE A 10 -25.18 2.19 10.87
C ILE A 10 -24.79 3.35 11.81
N PRO A 11 -24.90 3.18 13.15
CA PRO A 11 -24.46 4.19 14.11
C PRO A 11 -22.97 4.49 13.98
N LYS A 12 -22.62 5.78 13.91
CA LYS A 12 -21.23 6.23 13.76
C LYS A 12 -20.60 6.54 15.07
N PHE A 13 -19.28 6.30 15.16
CA PHE A 13 -18.42 6.68 16.27
C PHE A 13 -18.78 6.01 17.60
N VAL A 14 -19.52 4.90 17.55
CA VAL A 14 -19.88 4.08 18.73
C VAL A 14 -18.89 2.96 18.98
N ASN A 15 -18.18 2.51 17.93
CA ASN A 15 -17.07 1.57 18.07
C ASN A 15 -15.82 2.30 18.54
N GLU A 16 -15.08 1.68 19.46
CA GLU A 16 -13.73 2.14 19.80
C GLU A 16 -12.74 1.72 18.71
N LEU A 17 -11.77 2.59 18.37
CA LEU A 17 -10.69 2.24 17.45
C LEU A 17 -9.85 1.12 18.04
N VAL A 18 -9.66 0.04 17.27
CA VAL A 18 -8.78 -1.05 17.68
C VAL A 18 -7.32 -0.63 17.56
N ARG A 19 -6.57 -0.75 18.66
CA ARG A 19 -5.12 -0.66 18.66
C ARG A 19 -4.55 -2.03 18.30
N LEU A 20 -3.98 -2.11 17.10
CA LEU A 20 -3.47 -3.38 16.60
C LEU A 20 -2.32 -3.89 17.48
N PRO A 21 -2.35 -5.15 17.93
CA PRO A 21 -1.25 -5.74 18.68
C PRO A 21 -0.02 -5.95 17.79
N VAL A 22 1.09 -6.33 18.41
CA VAL A 22 2.35 -6.60 17.73
C VAL A 22 2.62 -8.10 17.71
N TYR A 23 3.02 -8.65 16.55
CA TYR A 23 3.44 -10.04 16.48
C TYR A 23 4.66 -10.28 17.36
N LYS A 24 4.60 -11.38 18.09
CA LYS A 24 5.73 -11.86 18.88
C LYS A 24 6.48 -12.95 18.11
N PRO A 25 7.83 -12.85 17.98
CA PRO A 25 8.58 -13.90 17.29
C PRO A 25 8.47 -15.24 18.02
N THR A 26 8.26 -16.32 17.27
CA THR A 26 8.27 -17.70 17.78
C THR A 26 9.67 -18.13 18.19
N VAL A 27 10.70 -17.64 17.47
CA VAL A 27 12.12 -17.85 17.78
C VAL A 27 12.89 -16.54 17.67
N VAL A 28 13.76 -16.28 18.66
CA VAL A 28 14.75 -15.20 18.61
C VAL A 28 16.13 -15.84 18.56
N GLU A 29 16.73 -15.85 17.37
CA GLU A 29 18.09 -16.37 17.20
C GLU A 29 19.10 -15.39 17.80
N ARG A 30 20.05 -15.91 18.57
CA ARG A 30 21.08 -15.10 19.23
C ARG A 30 22.48 -15.66 19.02
N SER A 31 23.45 -14.74 18.89
CA SER A 31 24.87 -15.09 18.90
C SER A 31 25.32 -15.57 20.29
N ILE A 32 26.53 -16.12 20.36
CA ILE A 32 27.20 -16.50 21.63
C ILE A 32 27.31 -15.30 22.60
N THR A 33 27.38 -14.07 22.07
CA THR A 33 27.40 -12.82 22.86
C THR A 33 26.01 -12.26 23.14
N CYS A 34 24.95 -13.05 23.00
CA CYS A 34 23.55 -12.67 23.18
C CYS A 34 23.00 -11.59 22.22
N LYS A 35 23.75 -11.22 21.19
CA LYS A 35 23.26 -10.32 20.15
C LYS A 35 22.17 -11.02 19.34
N VAL A 36 21.04 -10.35 19.11
CA VAL A 36 19.97 -10.85 18.22
C VAL A 36 20.50 -10.94 16.79
N LEU A 37 20.31 -12.08 16.16
CA LEU A 37 20.71 -12.37 14.78
C LEU A 37 19.52 -12.34 13.83
N SER A 38 18.38 -12.91 14.25
CA SER A 38 17.13 -12.91 13.49
C SER A 38 15.92 -13.13 14.39
N HIS A 39 14.73 -12.81 13.87
CA HIS A 39 13.45 -13.17 14.43
C HIS A 39 12.71 -14.10 13.48
N ASP A 40 12.15 -15.20 13.99
CA ASP A 40 11.31 -16.09 13.22
C ASP A 40 9.86 -15.96 13.65
N TYR A 41 8.95 -16.02 12.69
CA TYR A 41 7.50 -15.95 12.89
C TYR A 41 6.82 -17.08 12.13
N GLU A 42 5.73 -17.57 12.66
CA GLU A 42 4.78 -18.41 11.95
C GLU A 42 3.44 -17.67 11.91
N ILE A 43 2.97 -17.37 10.72
CA ILE A 43 1.76 -16.58 10.48
C ILE A 43 0.79 -17.40 9.64
N THR A 44 -0.39 -17.60 10.16
CA THR A 44 -1.48 -18.31 9.48
C THR A 44 -2.40 -17.35 8.75
N VAL A 45 -2.96 -17.78 7.63
CA VAL A 45 -4.07 -17.11 6.93
C VAL A 45 -5.30 -17.95 7.16
N SER A 46 -6.30 -17.41 7.86
CA SER A 46 -7.47 -18.17 8.30
C SER A 46 -8.77 -17.38 8.13
N GLN A 47 -9.89 -18.10 8.09
CA GLN A 47 -11.24 -17.53 8.11
C GLN A 47 -11.80 -17.56 9.53
N PHE A 48 -12.41 -16.44 9.94
CA PHE A 48 -13.05 -16.31 11.26
C PHE A 48 -14.16 -15.25 11.21
N ALA A 49 -14.95 -15.14 12.29
CA ALA A 49 -15.93 -14.08 12.46
C ALA A 49 -15.32 -12.92 13.24
N GLN A 50 -15.59 -11.67 12.81
CA GLN A 50 -15.14 -10.45 13.49
C GLN A 50 -16.27 -9.44 13.59
N GLN A 51 -16.44 -8.84 14.75
CA GLN A 51 -17.36 -7.72 14.94
C GLN A 51 -16.79 -6.44 14.34
N ILE A 52 -17.12 -6.15 13.08
CA ILE A 52 -16.69 -4.95 12.33
C ILE A 52 -17.70 -3.82 12.50
N LEU A 53 -18.97 -4.14 12.29
CA LEU A 53 -20.10 -3.24 12.52
C LEU A 53 -20.32 -3.02 14.04
N PRO A 54 -21.14 -2.04 14.46
CA PRO A 54 -21.57 -1.91 15.86
C PRO A 54 -22.18 -3.19 16.43
N ALA A 55 -22.13 -3.37 17.75
CA ALA A 55 -22.45 -4.63 18.42
C ALA A 55 -23.90 -5.12 18.23
N GLU A 56 -24.81 -4.27 17.81
CA GLU A 56 -26.19 -4.62 17.46
C GLU A 56 -26.35 -5.28 16.08
N PHE A 57 -25.30 -5.26 15.26
CA PHE A 57 -25.26 -5.93 13.96
C PHE A 57 -24.55 -7.28 14.04
N PRO A 58 -24.83 -8.21 13.12
CA PRO A 58 -24.11 -9.48 13.06
C PRO A 58 -22.60 -9.31 12.83
N GLU A 59 -21.83 -10.32 13.27
CA GLU A 59 -20.41 -10.41 12.93
C GLU A 59 -20.21 -10.68 11.44
N THR A 60 -19.09 -10.22 10.93
CA THR A 60 -18.67 -10.40 9.53
C THR A 60 -17.71 -11.58 9.43
N THR A 61 -17.94 -12.50 8.50
CA THR A 61 -16.94 -13.50 8.12
C THR A 61 -15.84 -12.84 7.31
N VAL A 62 -14.61 -12.96 7.80
CA VAL A 62 -13.41 -12.33 7.22
C VAL A 62 -12.28 -13.34 7.07
N TRP A 63 -11.28 -12.96 6.28
CA TRP A 63 -9.98 -13.59 6.30
C TRP A 63 -8.98 -12.68 6.98
N GLY A 64 -8.00 -13.26 7.66
CA GLY A 64 -6.97 -12.46 8.30
C GLY A 64 -5.74 -13.28 8.64
N TYR A 65 -4.69 -12.54 8.92
CA TYR A 65 -3.43 -13.09 9.36
C TYR A 65 -3.48 -13.31 10.87
N GLY A 66 -2.97 -14.46 11.33
CA GLY A 66 -2.96 -14.83 12.72
C GLY A 66 -1.62 -15.37 13.21
N GLY A 67 -1.40 -15.26 14.52
CA GLY A 67 -0.20 -15.75 15.18
C GLY A 67 -0.12 -15.31 16.63
N GLU A 68 1.00 -15.60 17.30
CA GLU A 68 1.24 -15.10 18.65
C GLU A 68 1.49 -13.59 18.64
N VAL A 69 0.77 -12.86 19.49
CA VAL A 69 0.91 -11.40 19.59
C VAL A 69 1.12 -10.94 21.03
N MET A 70 1.61 -9.73 21.17
CA MET A 70 1.70 -9.00 22.44
C MET A 70 0.91 -7.71 22.33
N ILE A 71 0.12 -7.40 23.34
CA ILE A 71 -0.55 -6.11 23.49
C ILE A 71 0.48 -5.12 24.05
N PRO A 72 0.88 -4.06 23.31
CA PRO A 72 1.97 -3.18 23.72
C PRO A 72 1.72 -2.44 25.05
N GLU A 73 0.47 -2.09 25.36
CA GLU A 73 0.08 -1.32 26.54
C GLU A 73 0.15 -2.15 27.83
N THR A 74 -0.14 -3.45 27.76
CA THR A 74 -0.23 -4.32 28.94
C THR A 74 0.89 -5.34 29.02
N GLY A 75 1.56 -5.63 27.90
CA GLY A 75 2.51 -6.73 27.76
C GLY A 75 1.83 -8.12 27.75
N GLU A 76 0.50 -8.17 27.68
CA GLU A 76 -0.26 -9.41 27.57
C GLU A 76 0.08 -10.13 26.28
N ILE A 77 0.25 -11.45 26.36
CA ILE A 77 0.52 -12.33 25.22
C ILE A 77 -0.73 -13.12 24.89
N ILE A 78 -1.15 -13.05 23.63
CA ILE A 78 -2.24 -13.84 23.07
C ILE A 78 -1.62 -14.84 22.09
N PRO A 79 -1.67 -16.15 22.36
CA PRO A 79 -0.92 -17.14 21.57
C PRO A 79 -1.52 -17.44 20.20
N ASP A 80 -2.80 -17.18 20.01
CA ASP A 80 -3.53 -17.47 18.76
C ASP A 80 -4.50 -16.31 18.46
N PHE A 81 -3.95 -15.24 17.95
CA PHE A 81 -4.69 -14.02 17.61
C PHE A 81 -4.95 -13.95 16.11
N HIS A 82 -6.22 -13.82 15.74
CA HIS A 82 -6.66 -13.58 14.37
C HIS A 82 -7.47 -12.30 14.29
N PHE A 83 -7.15 -11.45 13.35
CA PHE A 83 -7.83 -10.18 13.17
C PHE A 83 -7.62 -9.62 11.74
N THR A 84 -8.53 -8.76 11.28
CA THR A 84 -8.35 -7.95 10.08
C THR A 84 -8.54 -6.46 10.38
N PRO A 85 -7.57 -5.59 9.96
CA PRO A 85 -6.25 -5.93 9.44
C PRO A 85 -5.41 -6.70 10.47
N GLY A 86 -4.46 -7.53 9.99
CA GLY A 86 -3.59 -8.35 10.84
C GLY A 86 -2.75 -7.54 11.82
N ALA A 87 -2.17 -8.21 12.82
CA ALA A 87 -1.29 -7.57 13.78
C ALA A 87 -0.06 -6.92 13.10
N THR A 88 0.55 -5.98 13.80
CA THR A 88 1.71 -5.24 13.29
C THR A 88 3.00 -6.04 13.47
N PHE A 89 3.81 -6.15 12.42
CA PHE A 89 5.22 -6.49 12.61
C PHE A 89 5.98 -5.24 13.06
N GLU A 90 6.67 -5.33 14.20
CA GLU A 90 7.66 -4.34 14.61
C GLU A 90 9.07 -4.88 14.36
N ALA A 91 9.66 -4.44 13.26
CA ALA A 91 10.99 -4.85 12.84
C ALA A 91 12.05 -3.82 13.22
N THR A 92 13.25 -4.28 13.50
CA THR A 92 14.40 -3.42 13.74
C THR A 92 15.34 -3.49 12.55
N ARG A 93 15.77 -2.34 12.06
CA ARG A 93 16.74 -2.24 10.96
C ARG A 93 17.98 -3.08 11.21
N ASN A 94 18.45 -3.78 10.20
CA ASN A 94 19.59 -4.70 10.22
C ASN A 94 19.38 -5.94 11.14
N ILE A 95 18.15 -6.22 11.55
CA ILE A 95 17.78 -7.50 12.17
C ILE A 95 16.83 -8.21 11.21
N PRO A 96 17.26 -9.26 10.54
CA PRO A 96 16.42 -10.02 9.61
C PRO A 96 15.21 -10.65 10.31
N ILE A 97 14.12 -10.74 9.55
CA ILE A 97 12.94 -11.48 9.94
C ILE A 97 12.72 -12.62 8.94
N ASN A 98 12.40 -13.82 9.46
CA ASN A 98 11.91 -14.93 8.66
C ASN A 98 10.45 -15.17 9.03
N VAL A 99 9.57 -15.26 8.04
CA VAL A 99 8.15 -15.54 8.24
C VAL A 99 7.76 -16.81 7.50
N GLN A 100 7.29 -17.81 8.24
CA GLN A 100 6.60 -18.96 7.67
C GLN A 100 5.14 -18.56 7.46
N TRP A 101 4.72 -18.42 6.21
CA TRP A 101 3.34 -18.20 5.85
C TRP A 101 2.62 -19.54 5.71
N VAL A 102 1.47 -19.68 6.38
CA VAL A 102 0.67 -20.92 6.38
C VAL A 102 -0.74 -20.60 5.91
N ASN A 103 -1.12 -21.12 4.76
CA ASN A 103 -2.47 -20.95 4.24
C ASN A 103 -3.40 -22.04 4.81
N ASN A 104 -4.39 -21.63 5.61
CA ASN A 104 -5.43 -22.48 6.17
C ASN A 104 -6.82 -22.24 5.54
N LEU A 105 -6.89 -21.49 4.44
CA LEU A 105 -8.16 -21.23 3.74
C LEU A 105 -8.57 -22.44 2.92
N SER A 106 -9.80 -22.93 3.13
CA SER A 106 -10.33 -24.09 2.43
C SER A 106 -11.37 -23.76 1.36
N GLU A 107 -12.09 -22.64 1.50
CA GLU A 107 -13.25 -22.29 0.69
C GLU A 107 -13.35 -20.80 0.41
N PHE A 108 -13.84 -20.46 -0.76
CA PHE A 108 -14.21 -19.09 -1.15
C PHE A 108 -15.69 -19.02 -1.53
N PRO A 109 -16.45 -17.99 -1.05
CA PRO A 109 -17.89 -17.89 -1.33
C PRO A 109 -18.26 -17.81 -2.80
N LEU A 110 -17.38 -17.20 -3.63
CA LEU A 110 -17.73 -16.89 -5.02
C LEU A 110 -17.23 -17.87 -6.05
N ALA A 111 -16.30 -18.81 -5.75
CA ALA A 111 -15.78 -19.54 -6.87
C ALA A 111 -15.06 -20.85 -6.61
N GLN A 112 -13.85 -20.86 -6.24
CA GLN A 112 -12.98 -22.01 -6.48
C GLN A 112 -12.27 -22.44 -5.21
N ARG A 113 -12.27 -23.74 -5.02
CA ARG A 113 -11.55 -24.37 -3.95
C ARG A 113 -10.36 -25.12 -4.54
N PRO A 114 -9.24 -25.06 -3.87
CA PRO A 114 -8.84 -24.32 -2.66
C PRO A 114 -8.45 -22.87 -2.97
N VAL A 115 -8.45 -21.97 -1.95
CA VAL A 115 -8.07 -20.56 -2.10
C VAL A 115 -6.55 -20.40 -2.12
N PRO A 116 -5.96 -19.84 -3.18
CA PRO A 116 -4.53 -19.54 -3.21
C PRO A 116 -4.23 -18.22 -2.49
N THR A 117 -3.05 -18.13 -1.86
CA THR A 117 -2.53 -16.90 -1.25
C THR A 117 -1.03 -16.77 -1.50
N VAL A 118 -0.55 -15.55 -1.61
CA VAL A 118 0.87 -15.19 -1.51
C VAL A 118 0.98 -13.80 -0.89
N THR A 119 1.82 -13.64 0.13
CA THR A 119 1.95 -12.37 0.84
C THR A 119 3.09 -11.54 0.28
N HIS A 120 2.81 -10.30 -0.10
CA HIS A 120 3.78 -9.29 -0.47
C HIS A 120 4.08 -8.34 0.69
N LEU A 121 5.35 -8.00 0.91
CA LEU A 121 5.76 -6.93 1.82
C LEU A 121 5.93 -5.63 1.02
N HIS A 122 4.86 -4.86 0.95
CA HIS A 122 4.78 -3.65 0.14
C HIS A 122 5.75 -2.58 0.62
N GLY A 123 6.64 -2.17 -0.27
CA GLY A 123 7.73 -1.23 -0.02
C GLY A 123 8.99 -1.88 0.57
N GLY A 124 9.01 -3.21 0.73
CA GLY A 124 10.16 -3.96 1.23
C GLY A 124 11.27 -4.11 0.18
N GLU A 125 12.53 -3.87 0.56
CA GLU A 125 13.69 -4.26 -0.24
C GLU A 125 13.98 -5.75 0.02
N THR A 126 13.30 -6.63 -0.73
CA THR A 126 13.29 -8.08 -0.51
C THR A 126 13.93 -8.86 -1.65
N GLU A 127 14.44 -10.06 -1.36
CA GLU A 127 14.81 -11.00 -2.42
C GLU A 127 13.57 -11.46 -3.18
N SER A 128 13.67 -11.67 -4.48
CA SER A 128 12.53 -12.00 -5.34
C SER A 128 11.74 -13.24 -4.87
N ALA A 129 12.41 -14.26 -4.31
CA ALA A 129 11.75 -15.45 -3.78
C ALA A 129 10.96 -15.22 -2.46
N SER A 130 11.09 -14.04 -1.85
CA SER A 130 10.38 -13.62 -0.63
C SER A 130 9.55 -12.35 -0.84
N ASP A 131 9.40 -11.90 -2.09
CA ASP A 131 8.74 -10.66 -2.43
C ASP A 131 7.21 -10.80 -2.56
N GLY A 132 6.71 -12.04 -2.69
CA GLY A 132 5.29 -12.29 -2.94
C GLY A 132 4.93 -12.09 -4.43
N HIS A 133 5.75 -12.63 -5.34
CA HIS A 133 5.45 -12.58 -6.78
C HIS A 133 4.05 -13.16 -7.06
N PRO A 134 3.20 -12.50 -7.88
CA PRO A 134 1.80 -12.88 -8.10
C PRO A 134 1.57 -14.33 -8.50
N ASP A 135 2.49 -14.93 -9.25
CA ASP A 135 2.47 -16.34 -9.65
C ASP A 135 3.12 -17.29 -8.62
N ALA A 136 3.60 -16.78 -7.48
CA ALA A 136 4.21 -17.61 -6.44
C ALA A 136 3.23 -18.06 -5.34
N TRP A 137 1.94 -18.03 -5.62
CA TRP A 137 0.89 -18.40 -4.71
C TRP A 137 0.89 -19.89 -4.35
N PHE A 138 0.26 -20.24 -3.24
CA PHE A 138 0.05 -21.62 -2.80
C PHE A 138 -1.27 -21.75 -2.02
N THR A 139 -1.85 -22.94 -2.08
CA THR A 139 -3.07 -23.30 -1.37
C THR A 139 -2.77 -23.99 -0.05
N ALA A 140 -3.78 -24.25 0.76
CA ALA A 140 -3.65 -24.94 2.04
C ALA A 140 -2.81 -26.23 1.93
N GLY A 141 -1.79 -26.33 2.80
CA GLY A 141 -0.82 -27.43 2.79
C GLY A 141 0.04 -27.51 1.53
N GLU A 142 0.16 -26.42 0.77
CA GLU A 142 0.92 -26.34 -0.51
C GLU A 142 0.49 -27.41 -1.53
N THR A 143 -0.78 -27.83 -1.49
CA THR A 143 -1.30 -28.90 -2.35
C THR A 143 -1.36 -28.52 -3.82
N ILE A 144 -1.56 -27.25 -4.09
CA ILE A 144 -1.44 -26.65 -5.43
C ILE A 144 -0.60 -25.38 -5.27
N THR A 145 0.33 -25.17 -6.22
CA THR A 145 1.20 -24.00 -6.22
C THR A 145 1.19 -23.32 -7.57
N GLY A 146 1.39 -22.01 -7.56
CA GLY A 146 1.56 -21.22 -8.78
C GLY A 146 2.87 -21.52 -9.50
N PRO A 147 2.97 -21.17 -10.80
CA PRO A 147 4.12 -21.53 -11.64
C PRO A 147 5.45 -20.90 -11.19
N ALA A 148 5.40 -19.83 -10.39
CA ALA A 148 6.58 -19.15 -9.85
C ALA A 148 6.85 -19.46 -8.36
N PHE A 149 6.11 -20.40 -7.76
CA PHE A 149 6.30 -20.79 -6.38
C PHE A 149 7.71 -21.33 -6.10
N VAL A 150 8.38 -20.79 -5.10
CA VAL A 150 9.71 -21.23 -4.66
C VAL A 150 9.68 -21.76 -3.23
N LYS A 151 9.00 -21.06 -2.32
CA LYS A 151 8.96 -21.35 -0.88
C LYS A 151 7.83 -20.57 -0.21
N SER A 152 7.35 -21.05 0.94
CA SER A 152 6.40 -20.36 1.83
C SER A 152 7.08 -19.68 3.04
N ARG A 153 8.39 -19.92 3.24
CA ARG A 153 9.18 -19.22 4.26
C ARG A 153 9.95 -18.07 3.65
N PHE A 154 9.53 -16.85 3.95
CA PHE A 154 10.10 -15.62 3.41
C PHE A 154 11.16 -15.04 4.34
N HIS A 155 12.14 -14.36 3.75
CA HIS A 155 13.24 -13.71 4.45
C HIS A 155 13.25 -12.21 4.13
N TYR A 156 13.20 -11.38 5.16
CA TYR A 156 13.26 -9.91 5.07
C TYR A 156 14.53 -9.40 5.75
N ALA A 157 15.47 -8.88 4.97
CA ALA A 157 16.79 -8.44 5.47
C ALA A 157 16.71 -7.18 6.35
N ASN A 158 15.70 -6.34 6.17
CA ASN A 158 15.45 -5.12 6.94
C ASN A 158 16.60 -4.10 6.92
N GLU A 159 17.34 -3.99 5.81
CA GLU A 159 18.48 -3.06 5.70
C GLU A 159 18.08 -1.64 5.27
N GLN A 160 16.89 -1.46 4.69
CA GLN A 160 16.38 -0.16 4.25
C GLN A 160 16.16 0.83 5.41
N GLU A 161 15.84 2.07 5.10
CA GLU A 161 15.56 3.08 6.12
C GLU A 161 14.26 2.79 6.88
N SER A 162 14.19 3.30 8.14
CA SER A 162 12.99 3.19 8.97
C SER A 162 11.79 3.84 8.30
N THR A 163 10.69 3.10 8.24
CA THR A 163 9.47 3.52 7.56
C THR A 163 8.25 2.70 7.97
N THR A 164 7.09 3.07 7.46
CA THR A 164 5.85 2.31 7.54
C THR A 164 5.66 1.52 6.26
N LEU A 165 5.95 0.22 6.32
CA LEU A 165 5.58 -0.75 5.30
C LEU A 165 4.24 -1.39 5.68
N TRP A 166 3.71 -2.20 4.79
CA TRP A 166 2.55 -3.03 5.06
C TRP A 166 2.66 -4.33 4.27
N TYR A 167 1.90 -5.33 4.65
CA TYR A 167 1.86 -6.62 3.95
C TYR A 167 0.43 -6.95 3.56
N HIS A 168 0.26 -7.54 2.41
CA HIS A 168 -1.05 -7.92 1.88
C HIS A 168 -0.95 -9.09 0.92
N ASP A 169 -2.07 -9.72 0.61
CA ASP A 169 -2.11 -10.74 -0.43
C ASP A 169 -1.85 -10.13 -1.81
N HIS A 170 -1.16 -10.89 -2.66
CA HIS A 170 -0.79 -10.48 -4.02
C HIS A 170 -1.01 -11.57 -5.06
N THR A 171 -1.98 -12.45 -4.83
CA THR A 171 -2.27 -13.59 -5.70
C THR A 171 -2.87 -13.14 -7.02
N LEU A 172 -2.24 -13.52 -8.13
CA LEU A 172 -2.64 -13.13 -9.48
C LEU A 172 -4.14 -13.37 -9.74
N GLY A 173 -4.84 -12.32 -10.17
CA GLY A 173 -6.24 -12.32 -10.57
C GLY A 173 -7.26 -12.34 -9.43
N ILE A 174 -6.82 -12.44 -8.15
CA ILE A 174 -7.70 -12.42 -6.97
C ILE A 174 -7.19 -11.53 -5.84
N THR A 175 -6.16 -10.73 -6.05
CA THR A 175 -5.64 -9.78 -5.05
C THR A 175 -6.76 -8.92 -4.49
N ARG A 176 -7.63 -8.34 -5.36
CA ARG A 176 -8.76 -7.51 -4.96
C ARG A 176 -9.72 -8.21 -4.01
N LEU A 177 -9.96 -9.52 -4.20
CA LEU A 177 -10.87 -10.31 -3.36
C LEU A 177 -10.21 -10.67 -2.03
N ASN A 178 -8.96 -11.13 -2.06
CA ASN A 178 -8.23 -11.53 -0.86
C ASN A 178 -7.99 -10.35 0.09
N VAL A 179 -7.64 -9.18 -0.45
CA VAL A 179 -7.47 -7.94 0.34
C VAL A 179 -8.83 -7.42 0.84
N LEU A 180 -9.89 -7.48 0.02
CA LEU A 180 -11.23 -7.09 0.45
C LEU A 180 -11.74 -7.99 1.58
N MET A 181 -11.46 -9.30 1.55
CA MET A 181 -11.77 -10.23 2.63
C MET A 181 -10.98 -9.96 3.91
N GLY A 182 -9.85 -9.23 3.84
CA GLY A 182 -9.13 -8.76 5.02
C GLY A 182 -7.62 -9.04 5.07
N LEU A 183 -7.02 -9.56 3.99
CA LEU A 183 -5.59 -9.93 4.00
C LEU A 183 -4.68 -8.71 3.83
N ALA A 184 -4.55 -7.92 4.89
CA ALA A 184 -3.66 -6.77 5.01
C ALA A 184 -3.18 -6.60 6.46
N GLY A 185 -2.02 -5.97 6.67
CA GLY A 185 -1.50 -5.62 8.00
C GLY A 185 -0.27 -4.73 7.92
N PHE A 186 0.10 -4.07 9.02
CA PHE A 186 1.25 -3.18 9.09
C PHE A 186 2.58 -3.90 9.33
N TYR A 187 3.64 -3.35 8.75
CA TYR A 187 5.01 -3.71 9.03
C TYR A 187 5.80 -2.42 9.30
N ILE A 188 6.12 -2.16 10.56
CA ILE A 188 6.83 -0.95 10.97
C ILE A 188 8.32 -1.28 11.14
N LEU A 189 9.14 -0.71 10.28
CA LEU A 189 10.59 -0.83 10.37
C LEU A 189 11.17 0.35 11.16
N ARG A 190 11.87 0.05 12.26
CA ARG A 190 12.46 1.05 13.16
C ARG A 190 13.98 1.05 13.07
N ASP A 191 14.58 2.23 13.11
CA ASP A 191 16.02 2.40 13.26
C ASP A 191 16.33 2.95 14.66
N VAL A 192 16.53 2.05 15.62
CA VAL A 192 16.74 2.39 17.03
C VAL A 192 18.00 3.24 17.26
N HIS A 193 18.89 3.36 16.28
CA HIS A 193 20.08 4.20 16.34
C HIS A 193 19.83 5.62 15.83
N LYS A 194 18.69 5.87 15.17
CA LYS A 194 18.30 7.21 14.75
C LYS A 194 17.55 7.95 15.85
N ARG A 195 17.77 9.26 15.94
CA ARG A 195 17.15 10.12 16.96
C ARG A 195 15.63 10.11 16.92
N LEU A 196 15.03 9.82 15.77
CA LEU A 196 13.57 9.85 15.59
C LEU A 196 12.86 8.54 15.95
N ASP A 197 13.59 7.42 16.04
CA ASP A 197 13.02 6.10 16.33
C ASP A 197 13.57 5.46 17.63
N GLY A 198 14.61 6.05 18.21
CA GLY A 198 15.25 5.53 19.42
C GLY A 198 14.45 5.84 20.68
N GLU A 199 14.88 5.27 21.81
CA GLU A 199 14.23 5.39 23.14
C GLU A 199 13.98 6.83 23.60
N HIS A 200 14.81 7.78 23.16
CA HIS A 200 14.70 9.21 23.48
C HIS A 200 14.17 10.04 22.29
N SER A 201 13.31 9.45 21.48
CA SER A 201 12.71 10.14 20.35
C SER A 201 11.93 11.39 20.76
N ALA A 202 12.02 12.44 19.92
CA ALA A 202 11.15 13.62 20.06
C ALA A 202 9.73 13.35 19.51
N LEU A 203 9.51 12.21 18.82
CA LEU A 203 8.21 11.82 18.29
C LEU A 203 7.41 11.04 19.33
N PRO A 204 6.08 11.15 19.31
CA PRO A 204 5.21 10.31 20.13
C PRO A 204 5.50 8.82 19.88
N GLN A 205 5.50 8.03 20.95
CA GLN A 205 5.78 6.60 20.97
C GLN A 205 4.77 5.85 21.83
N GLY A 206 4.77 4.51 21.75
CA GLY A 206 3.87 3.63 22.50
C GLY A 206 2.41 3.96 22.20
N LYS A 207 1.58 4.14 23.23
CA LYS A 207 0.13 4.42 23.06
C LYS A 207 -0.18 5.72 22.30
N TYR A 208 0.81 6.54 22.01
CA TYR A 208 0.66 7.80 21.27
C TYR A 208 1.15 7.72 19.81
N GLU A 209 1.59 6.54 19.38
CA GLU A 209 1.92 6.22 18.01
C GLU A 209 0.97 5.10 17.54
N ILE A 210 0.08 5.43 16.60
CA ILE A 210 -1.05 4.56 16.25
C ILE A 210 -1.08 4.37 14.73
N PRO A 211 -0.96 3.12 14.25
CA PRO A 211 -1.24 2.79 12.86
C PRO A 211 -2.75 2.91 12.56
N LEU A 212 -3.09 3.49 11.40
CA LEU A 212 -4.46 3.65 10.91
C LEU A 212 -4.57 3.08 9.49
N ALA A 213 -5.11 1.88 9.37
CA ALA A 213 -5.47 1.29 8.07
C ALA A 213 -6.90 1.71 7.71
N ILE A 214 -7.01 2.59 6.71
CA ILE A 214 -8.30 3.08 6.19
C ILE A 214 -8.68 2.23 5.00
N GLN A 215 -9.89 1.65 5.04
CA GLN A 215 -10.44 0.79 4.01
C GLN A 215 -11.93 1.10 3.84
N ASP A 216 -12.48 0.82 2.68
CA ASP A 216 -13.92 0.90 2.46
C ASP A 216 -14.52 -0.48 2.19
N ARG A 217 -15.74 -0.69 2.68
CA ARG A 217 -16.51 -1.94 2.53
C ARG A 217 -17.98 -1.62 2.31
N SER A 218 -18.69 -2.57 1.71
CA SER A 218 -20.14 -2.63 1.72
C SER A 218 -20.61 -3.88 2.43
N PHE A 219 -21.77 -3.82 3.08
CA PHE A 219 -22.29 -4.92 3.89
C PHE A 219 -23.70 -5.33 3.43
N LEU A 220 -24.03 -6.58 3.70
CA LEU A 220 -25.40 -7.09 3.64
C LEU A 220 -26.05 -7.02 5.03
N ASP A 221 -27.37 -7.18 5.09
CA ASP A 221 -28.14 -7.12 6.33
C ASP A 221 -27.84 -8.28 7.31
N ASP A 222 -27.20 -9.35 6.85
CA ASP A 222 -26.68 -10.44 7.67
C ASP A 222 -25.24 -10.23 8.17
N GLY A 223 -24.67 -9.05 7.96
CA GLY A 223 -23.31 -8.69 8.39
C GLY A 223 -22.19 -9.14 7.45
N SER A 224 -22.47 -9.92 6.41
CA SER A 224 -21.47 -10.31 5.42
C SER A 224 -21.08 -9.13 4.52
N PHE A 225 -19.90 -9.23 3.89
CA PHE A 225 -19.51 -8.25 2.88
C PHE A 225 -20.40 -8.38 1.64
N ASP A 226 -20.81 -7.22 1.09
CA ASP A 226 -21.48 -7.13 -0.20
C ASP A 226 -20.42 -7.10 -1.30
N PHE A 227 -20.22 -8.25 -1.90
CA PHE A 227 -19.25 -8.44 -2.99
C PHE A 227 -19.87 -8.18 -4.35
N PRO A 228 -19.10 -7.63 -5.30
CA PRO A 228 -19.48 -7.64 -6.70
C PRO A 228 -19.61 -9.08 -7.22
N ASN A 229 -20.83 -9.53 -7.43
CA ASN A 229 -21.13 -10.88 -7.91
C ASN A 229 -21.56 -10.92 -9.39
N ASN A 230 -21.58 -9.77 -10.04
CA ASN A 230 -21.81 -9.61 -11.48
C ASN A 230 -20.80 -8.59 -12.03
N GLY A 231 -20.04 -8.99 -13.04
CA GLY A 231 -19.17 -8.09 -13.79
C GLY A 231 -19.96 -7.17 -14.73
N ILE A 232 -19.37 -6.07 -15.14
CA ILE A 232 -19.94 -5.17 -16.17
C ILE A 232 -19.95 -5.80 -17.56
N ASN A 233 -19.02 -6.72 -17.81
CA ASN A 233 -18.94 -7.53 -19.05
C ASN A 233 -18.96 -9.02 -18.68
N PRO A 234 -20.10 -9.57 -18.22
CA PRO A 234 -20.17 -10.89 -17.59
C PRO A 234 -19.78 -12.06 -18.51
N ASP A 235 -19.89 -11.91 -19.83
CA ASP A 235 -19.46 -12.91 -20.80
C ASP A 235 -17.92 -13.01 -20.92
N ILE A 236 -17.20 -11.97 -20.51
CA ILE A 236 -15.71 -11.90 -20.56
C ILE A 236 -15.14 -11.98 -19.15
N HIS A 237 -15.66 -11.17 -18.23
CA HIS A 237 -15.26 -11.07 -16.83
C HIS A 237 -16.48 -11.22 -15.92
N PRO A 238 -16.91 -12.44 -15.57
CA PRO A 238 -18.19 -12.70 -14.90
C PRO A 238 -18.40 -11.94 -13.58
N TYR A 239 -17.33 -11.66 -12.84
CA TYR A 239 -17.37 -11.07 -11.50
C TYR A 239 -16.51 -9.81 -11.37
N TRP A 240 -15.89 -9.35 -12.44
CA TRP A 240 -15.03 -8.19 -12.39
C TRP A 240 -15.81 -6.89 -12.63
N ILE A 241 -15.54 -5.91 -11.79
CA ILE A 241 -15.93 -4.50 -11.99
C ILE A 241 -14.66 -3.66 -12.06
N PRO A 242 -14.66 -2.52 -12.76
CA PRO A 242 -13.46 -1.72 -12.95
C PRO A 242 -12.85 -1.23 -11.64
N GLU A 243 -13.71 -0.83 -10.68
CA GLU A 243 -13.32 -0.28 -9.39
C GLU A 243 -14.39 -0.58 -8.37
N PHE A 244 -13.97 -1.15 -7.24
CA PHE A 244 -14.83 -1.35 -6.09
C PHE A 244 -14.76 -0.14 -5.16
N PHE A 245 -15.91 0.48 -4.90
CA PHE A 245 -16.08 1.54 -3.93
C PHE A 245 -17.09 1.13 -2.87
N GLY A 246 -16.59 0.82 -1.67
CA GLY A 246 -17.46 0.52 -0.53
C GLY A 246 -18.22 1.76 -0.05
N ASN A 247 -19.39 1.55 0.54
CA ASN A 247 -20.26 2.63 1.05
C ASN A 247 -20.02 2.98 2.53
N SER A 248 -19.18 2.21 3.22
CA SER A 248 -18.89 2.35 4.65
C SER A 248 -17.38 2.37 4.87
N ILE A 249 -16.87 3.36 5.61
CA ILE A 249 -15.44 3.50 5.88
C ILE A 249 -15.07 2.75 7.15
N MET A 250 -14.06 1.92 7.05
CA MET A 250 -13.49 1.11 8.13
C MET A 250 -12.08 1.59 8.48
N VAL A 251 -11.78 1.71 9.77
CA VAL A 251 -10.42 1.97 10.25
C VAL A 251 -10.05 0.89 11.27
N ASN A 252 -8.93 0.22 11.04
CA ASN A 252 -8.44 -0.87 11.89
C ASN A 252 -9.52 -1.90 12.21
N GLY A 253 -10.32 -2.32 11.20
CA GLY A 253 -11.32 -3.38 11.36
C GLY A 253 -12.62 -2.95 12.08
N LYS A 254 -12.89 -1.66 12.21
CA LYS A 254 -14.13 -1.09 12.75
C LYS A 254 -14.70 -0.03 11.83
N VAL A 255 -16.01 -0.09 11.58
CA VAL A 255 -16.72 0.94 10.78
C VAL A 255 -16.87 2.21 11.62
N TRP A 256 -16.43 3.35 11.06
CA TRP A 256 -16.47 4.69 11.68
C TRP A 256 -16.14 4.70 13.17
N PRO A 257 -14.93 4.30 13.59
CA PRO A 257 -14.60 4.24 15.01
C PRO A 257 -14.38 5.62 15.64
N ASN A 258 -14.42 5.65 16.97
CA ASN A 258 -13.94 6.78 17.78
C ASN A 258 -12.61 6.42 18.44
N LEU A 259 -11.72 7.40 18.55
CA LEU A 259 -10.51 7.33 19.36
C LEU A 259 -10.53 8.40 20.43
N ASP A 260 -10.48 7.99 21.69
CA ASP A 260 -10.27 8.90 22.80
C ASP A 260 -8.80 9.36 22.84
N VAL A 261 -8.59 10.67 22.84
CA VAL A 261 -7.25 11.29 22.81
C VAL A 261 -7.01 12.21 23.99
N GLU A 262 -5.81 12.15 24.56
CA GLU A 262 -5.36 13.06 25.61
C GLU A 262 -4.97 14.43 25.01
N LEU A 263 -4.86 15.48 25.84
CA LEU A 263 -4.45 16.84 25.47
C LEU A 263 -2.95 16.89 25.13
N ARG A 264 -2.55 16.27 24.04
CA ARG A 264 -1.16 16.13 23.59
C ARG A 264 -1.04 15.81 22.12
N GLN A 265 0.18 15.75 21.62
CA GLN A 265 0.49 15.33 20.26
C GLN A 265 0.48 13.80 20.13
N TYR A 266 -0.12 13.32 19.02
CA TYR A 266 -0.12 11.93 18.57
C TYR A 266 0.60 11.80 17.23
N ARG A 267 1.15 10.61 16.98
CA ARG A 267 1.70 10.19 15.70
C ARG A 267 0.78 9.14 15.09
N PHE A 268 0.32 9.38 13.88
CA PHE A 268 -0.46 8.41 13.14
C PHE A 268 0.32 7.92 11.92
N ARG A 269 0.38 6.61 11.75
CA ARG A 269 0.93 5.96 10.56
C ARG A 269 -0.24 5.54 9.69
N VAL A 270 -0.58 6.39 8.74
CA VAL A 270 -1.78 6.24 7.92
C VAL A 270 -1.45 5.40 6.70
N LEU A 271 -2.30 4.41 6.43
CA LEU A 271 -2.31 3.57 5.23
C LEU A 271 -3.66 3.72 4.54
N ASN A 272 -3.66 3.98 3.24
CA ASN A 272 -4.82 3.73 2.42
C ASN A 272 -4.78 2.27 1.94
N GLY A 273 -5.56 1.40 2.58
CA GLY A 273 -5.68 -0.02 2.28
C GLY A 273 -6.96 -0.38 1.52
N SER A 274 -7.62 0.58 0.88
CA SER A 274 -8.80 0.37 0.03
C SER A 274 -8.44 -0.24 -1.32
N ASN A 275 -9.40 -0.88 -1.97
CA ASN A 275 -9.21 -1.45 -3.30
C ASN A 275 -8.97 -0.36 -4.35
N ALA A 276 -9.81 0.67 -4.39
CA ALA A 276 -9.76 1.70 -5.43
C ALA A 276 -9.87 3.14 -4.89
N ARG A 277 -10.49 3.33 -3.70
CA ARG A 277 -10.82 4.65 -3.20
C ARG A 277 -9.60 5.46 -2.80
N PHE A 278 -9.49 6.66 -3.36
CA PHE A 278 -8.60 7.71 -2.87
C PHE A 278 -9.21 8.40 -1.65
N TYR A 279 -8.37 8.89 -0.76
CA TYR A 279 -8.80 9.70 0.38
C TYR A 279 -8.04 11.03 0.41
N ASN A 280 -8.75 12.15 0.37
CA ASN A 280 -8.19 13.44 0.73
C ASN A 280 -8.56 13.73 2.19
N LEU A 281 -7.67 13.35 3.09
CA LEU A 281 -7.88 13.41 4.52
C LEU A 281 -7.78 14.83 5.06
N MET A 282 -8.78 15.29 5.78
CA MET A 282 -8.79 16.56 6.48
C MET A 282 -9.60 16.49 7.76
N PHE A 283 -9.32 17.36 8.73
CA PHE A 283 -10.18 17.48 9.90
C PHE A 283 -11.37 18.40 9.62
N SER A 284 -12.55 18.07 10.17
CA SER A 284 -13.80 18.81 9.96
C SER A 284 -13.71 20.30 10.36
N ASN A 285 -12.80 20.65 11.27
CA ASN A 285 -12.50 22.03 11.69
C ASN A 285 -11.32 22.66 10.96
N GLN A 286 -10.77 21.97 9.93
CA GLN A 286 -9.61 22.40 9.12
C GLN A 286 -8.33 22.63 9.95
N MET A 287 -8.20 22.01 11.13
CA MET A 287 -6.97 22.10 11.91
C MET A 287 -5.78 21.54 11.10
N PRO A 288 -4.61 22.19 11.20
CA PRO A 288 -3.42 21.70 10.54
C PRO A 288 -2.81 20.50 11.27
N PHE A 289 -2.10 19.68 10.52
CA PHE A 289 -1.25 18.60 11.03
C PHE A 289 0.11 18.62 10.31
N LEU A 290 1.09 17.89 10.84
CA LEU A 290 2.42 17.83 10.26
C LEU A 290 2.65 16.47 9.62
N GLN A 291 2.92 16.41 8.32
CA GLN A 291 3.46 15.22 7.71
C GLN A 291 4.96 15.16 7.93
N ILE A 292 5.46 14.03 8.42
CA ILE A 292 6.88 13.79 8.72
C ILE A 292 7.49 12.67 7.90
N GLY A 293 6.68 11.85 7.24
CA GLY A 293 7.14 10.72 6.40
C GLY A 293 6.19 10.38 5.27
N THR A 294 6.74 9.66 4.30
CA THR A 294 6.07 9.05 3.14
C THR A 294 6.32 7.54 3.14
N ASP A 295 5.97 6.85 2.07
CA ASP A 295 6.09 5.38 1.92
C ASP A 295 7.48 4.86 2.32
N GLY A 296 8.55 5.52 1.87
CA GLY A 296 9.92 5.06 2.05
C GLY A 296 10.68 5.71 3.22
N GLY A 297 10.00 6.41 4.14
CA GLY A 297 10.63 6.95 5.33
C GLY A 297 10.41 8.45 5.57
N TYR A 298 11.25 9.03 6.41
CA TYR A 298 11.08 10.43 6.81
C TYR A 298 11.30 11.40 5.64
N LEU A 299 10.46 12.43 5.59
CA LEU A 299 10.66 13.62 4.77
C LEU A 299 11.92 14.39 5.20
N PRO A 300 12.51 15.22 4.34
CA PRO A 300 13.63 16.09 4.74
C PRO A 300 13.29 17.03 5.89
N LYS A 301 12.04 17.51 5.94
CA LYS A 301 11.52 18.44 6.94
C LYS A 301 10.06 18.13 7.22
N PRO A 302 9.54 18.47 8.41
CA PRO A 302 8.11 18.44 8.64
C PRO A 302 7.38 19.38 7.65
N VAL A 303 6.25 18.92 7.12
CA VAL A 303 5.40 19.68 6.20
C VAL A 303 4.04 19.89 6.85
N GLN A 304 3.66 21.16 7.06
CA GLN A 304 2.34 21.48 7.60
C GLN A 304 1.30 21.41 6.49
N LEU A 305 0.23 20.68 6.73
CA LEU A 305 -0.88 20.45 5.82
C LEU A 305 -2.21 20.67 6.53
N THR A 306 -3.26 20.98 5.77
CA THR A 306 -4.66 20.97 6.23
C THR A 306 -5.45 19.85 5.53
N SER A 307 -4.91 19.29 4.45
CA SER A 307 -5.42 18.10 3.78
C SER A 307 -4.28 17.25 3.22
N LEU A 308 -4.52 15.96 3.03
CA LEU A 308 -3.55 15.02 2.50
C LEU A 308 -4.24 13.98 1.62
N LEU A 309 -3.94 14.02 0.32
CA LEU A 309 -4.41 13.03 -0.63
C LEU A 309 -3.56 11.77 -0.55
N LEU A 310 -4.21 10.62 -0.36
CA LEU A 310 -3.60 9.29 -0.35
C LEU A 310 -4.32 8.37 -1.34
N ALA A 311 -3.59 7.85 -2.29
CA ALA A 311 -4.05 6.79 -3.19
C ALA A 311 -3.94 5.41 -2.52
N PRO A 312 -4.65 4.38 -3.01
CA PRO A 312 -4.45 2.99 -2.57
C PRO A 312 -2.97 2.59 -2.55
N GLY A 313 -2.55 1.93 -1.47
CA GLY A 313 -1.16 1.51 -1.24
C GLY A 313 -0.23 2.58 -0.67
N GLU A 314 -0.57 3.86 -0.73
CA GLU A 314 0.27 4.92 -0.15
C GLU A 314 0.18 4.98 1.38
N ARG A 315 1.28 5.38 2.00
CA ARG A 315 1.40 5.63 3.44
C ARG A 315 1.86 7.04 3.72
N ALA A 316 1.40 7.55 4.85
CA ALA A 316 1.89 8.81 5.42
C ALA A 316 2.11 8.67 6.92
N ASP A 317 3.13 9.34 7.42
CA ASP A 317 3.43 9.46 8.84
C ASP A 317 3.13 10.90 9.25
N ILE A 318 2.12 11.09 10.10
CA ILE A 318 1.61 12.41 10.47
C ILE A 318 1.59 12.63 11.98
N LEU A 319 1.76 13.89 12.38
CA LEU A 319 1.63 14.35 13.76
C LEU A 319 0.41 15.26 13.89
N VAL A 320 -0.46 14.94 14.83
CA VAL A 320 -1.67 15.70 15.15
C VAL A 320 -1.59 16.18 16.59
N ASP A 321 -1.77 17.48 16.81
CA ASP A 321 -1.69 18.09 18.15
C ASP A 321 -3.08 18.39 18.71
N PHE A 322 -3.52 17.60 19.68
CA PHE A 322 -4.78 17.78 20.39
C PHE A 322 -4.65 18.66 21.65
N SER A 323 -3.45 19.13 22.01
CA SER A 323 -3.20 19.91 23.22
C SER A 323 -3.91 21.27 23.25
N GLN A 324 -4.40 21.73 22.09
CA GLN A 324 -5.04 23.05 21.93
C GLN A 324 -6.55 23.05 22.17
N PHE A 325 -7.14 21.86 22.33
CA PHE A 325 -8.60 21.72 22.44
C PHE A 325 -9.07 21.66 23.89
N SER A 326 -10.36 21.89 24.08
CA SER A 326 -11.01 21.68 25.38
C SER A 326 -11.41 20.20 25.52
N PRO A 327 -11.48 19.68 26.76
CA PRO A 327 -12.08 18.38 27.01
C PRO A 327 -13.47 18.22 26.38
N CYS A 328 -13.82 17.02 25.96
CA CYS A 328 -15.06 16.66 25.27
C CYS A 328 -15.21 17.27 23.85
N THR A 329 -14.18 17.93 23.31
CA THR A 329 -14.18 18.34 21.90
C THR A 329 -14.18 17.09 21.02
N GLN A 330 -15.08 17.04 20.04
CA GLN A 330 -15.14 16.00 19.03
C GLN A 330 -14.63 16.54 17.69
N LEU A 331 -13.73 15.80 17.07
CA LEU A 331 -13.10 16.15 15.80
C LEU A 331 -13.28 14.98 14.85
N ILE A 332 -13.83 15.22 13.66
CA ILE A 332 -14.01 14.17 12.65
C ILE A 332 -12.89 14.29 11.61
N LEU A 333 -12.22 13.20 11.32
CA LEU A 333 -11.40 13.04 10.12
C LEU A 333 -12.33 12.76 8.96
N THR A 334 -12.24 13.55 7.90
CA THR A 334 -13.14 13.53 6.74
C THR A 334 -12.40 13.25 5.46
N ASN A 335 -13.14 12.96 4.40
CA ASN A 335 -12.69 12.74 3.03
C ASN A 335 -13.56 13.53 2.05
N ASP A 336 -12.96 14.19 1.07
CA ASP A 336 -13.65 14.85 -0.04
C ASP A 336 -13.11 14.44 -1.43
N ALA A 337 -12.30 13.38 -1.51
CA ALA A 337 -11.83 12.86 -2.79
C ALA A 337 -12.95 12.15 -3.54
N ASN A 338 -13.15 12.51 -4.80
CA ASN A 338 -14.11 11.88 -5.69
C ASN A 338 -13.80 10.41 -5.95
N ALA A 339 -14.79 9.63 -6.32
CA ALA A 339 -14.65 8.22 -6.69
C ALA A 339 -15.45 7.90 -7.98
N PRO A 340 -14.76 7.46 -9.08
CA PRO A 340 -13.31 7.40 -9.30
C PRO A 340 -12.59 8.75 -9.18
N PHE A 341 -11.30 8.71 -8.81
CA PHE A 341 -10.53 9.95 -8.69
C PHE A 341 -9.83 10.30 -10.03
N PRO A 342 -9.83 11.59 -10.50
CA PRO A 342 -10.35 12.78 -9.80
C PRO A 342 -11.79 13.18 -10.19
N SER A 343 -12.38 12.57 -11.21
CA SER A 343 -13.56 13.12 -11.92
C SER A 343 -14.88 12.43 -11.57
N GLY A 344 -14.87 11.43 -10.68
CA GLY A 344 -16.05 10.70 -10.26
C GLY A 344 -17.00 11.49 -9.34
N GLU A 345 -17.85 10.75 -8.63
CA GLU A 345 -18.82 11.34 -7.71
C GLU A 345 -18.16 11.82 -6.41
N GLU A 346 -18.65 12.93 -5.86
CA GLU A 346 -18.26 13.42 -4.54
C GLU A 346 -18.68 12.41 -3.46
N PRO A 347 -17.87 12.22 -2.40
CA PRO A 347 -18.26 11.35 -1.30
C PRO A 347 -19.48 11.90 -0.57
N ASP A 348 -20.39 11.00 -0.20
CA ASP A 348 -21.55 11.36 0.64
C ASP A 348 -21.04 11.89 1.99
N PRO A 349 -21.36 13.13 2.37
CA PRO A 349 -20.87 13.75 3.60
C PRO A 349 -21.36 13.05 4.87
N LEU A 350 -22.38 12.21 4.79
CA LEU A 350 -22.90 11.45 5.91
C LEU A 350 -22.34 10.02 6.00
N THR A 351 -21.66 9.51 4.96
CA THR A 351 -21.10 8.15 4.95
C THR A 351 -19.64 8.16 4.52
N THR A 352 -19.34 8.07 3.23
CA THR A 352 -17.98 7.96 2.68
C THR A 352 -17.15 9.23 2.83
N GLY A 353 -17.78 10.37 3.15
CA GLY A 353 -17.13 11.61 3.53
C GLY A 353 -16.62 11.64 4.99
N GLN A 354 -16.93 10.63 5.80
CA GLN A 354 -16.49 10.54 7.20
C GLN A 354 -15.59 9.30 7.39
N ILE A 355 -14.45 9.49 8.06
CA ILE A 355 -13.47 8.42 8.29
C ILE A 355 -13.57 7.90 9.73
N MET A 356 -13.30 8.73 10.71
CA MET A 356 -13.36 8.41 12.14
C MET A 356 -13.49 9.66 12.99
N GLN A 357 -13.81 9.49 14.27
CA GLN A 357 -13.88 10.58 15.24
C GLN A 357 -12.75 10.49 16.27
N PHE A 358 -12.31 11.66 16.74
CA PHE A 358 -11.46 11.82 17.92
C PHE A 358 -12.24 12.56 18.99
N THR A 359 -12.22 12.02 20.22
CA THR A 359 -12.84 12.66 21.40
C THR A 359 -11.76 13.05 22.39
N VAL A 360 -11.64 14.34 22.70
CA VAL A 360 -10.60 14.85 23.59
C VAL A 360 -10.96 14.59 25.04
N LEU A 361 -10.11 13.87 25.76
CA LEU A 361 -10.27 13.54 27.17
C LEU A 361 -9.93 14.71 28.11
N ASN A 362 -10.43 14.66 29.35
CA ASN A 362 -10.10 15.60 30.39
C ASN A 362 -8.83 15.16 31.15
N GLU A 363 -7.71 15.16 30.46
CA GLU A 363 -6.41 14.79 30.99
C GLU A 363 -5.47 16.00 31.06
N PRO A 364 -4.41 15.98 31.89
CA PRO A 364 -3.43 17.06 31.91
C PRO A 364 -2.81 17.33 30.56
N LYS A 365 -2.74 18.60 30.19
CA LYS A 365 -2.10 19.04 28.95
C LYS A 365 -0.60 18.72 28.94
N VAL A 366 -0.14 18.18 27.84
CA VAL A 366 1.29 17.93 27.55
C VAL A 366 1.68 18.70 26.30
N GLU A 367 2.61 19.63 26.43
CA GLU A 367 3.11 20.41 25.30
C GLU A 367 3.89 19.52 24.32
N PRO A 368 3.74 19.72 23.01
CA PRO A 368 4.50 18.98 22.00
C PRO A 368 6.01 19.14 22.17
N CYS A 369 6.75 18.07 22.00
CA CYS A 369 8.21 18.14 21.97
C CYS A 369 8.67 18.84 20.68
N PRO A 370 9.63 19.78 20.75
CA PRO A 370 10.14 20.45 19.55
C PRO A 370 10.77 19.47 18.57
N LEU A 371 10.30 19.48 17.33
CA LEU A 371 10.84 18.64 16.28
C LEU A 371 12.17 19.17 15.73
N PRO A 372 13.08 18.29 15.28
CA PRO A 372 14.23 18.70 14.51
C PRO A 372 13.80 19.40 13.22
N LYS A 373 14.51 20.46 12.84
CA LYS A 373 14.28 21.15 11.55
C LYS A 373 14.59 20.27 10.34
N ILE A 374 15.48 19.30 10.50
CA ILE A 374 15.85 18.31 9.49
C ILE A 374 15.53 16.93 10.06
N LEU A 375 14.65 16.19 9.36
CA LEU A 375 14.26 14.84 9.74
C LEU A 375 15.13 13.80 9.00
N ASN A 376 15.42 14.07 7.72
CA ASN A 376 16.22 13.18 6.88
C ASN A 376 17.07 13.99 5.90
N ILE A 377 18.17 13.40 5.44
CA ILE A 377 19.01 13.96 4.38
C ILE A 377 18.90 13.05 3.17
N LEU A 378 18.21 13.53 2.16
CA LEU A 378 18.04 12.79 0.92
C LEU A 378 19.20 13.07 -0.03
N HIS A 379 20.04 12.06 -0.26
CA HIS A 379 21.13 12.18 -1.21
C HIS A 379 20.59 12.25 -2.65
N PRO A 380 21.21 13.07 -3.54
CA PRO A 380 20.81 13.13 -4.93
C PRO A 380 20.97 11.79 -5.63
N LEU A 381 19.96 11.39 -6.39
CA LEU A 381 20.06 10.26 -7.30
C LEU A 381 20.65 10.75 -8.64
N ILE A 382 21.87 10.29 -8.94
CA ILE A 382 22.55 10.65 -10.21
C ILE A 382 21.99 9.71 -11.30
N PRO A 383 21.31 10.22 -12.33
CA PRO A 383 20.72 9.37 -13.36
C PRO A 383 21.81 8.78 -14.26
N THR A 384 21.52 7.59 -14.80
CA THR A 384 22.14 7.13 -16.05
C THR A 384 21.45 7.81 -17.24
N SER A 385 21.97 7.58 -18.44
CA SER A 385 21.33 8.10 -19.67
C SER A 385 20.02 7.38 -20.02
N ARG A 386 19.62 6.32 -19.29
CA ARG A 386 18.46 5.50 -19.62
C ARG A 386 17.17 6.13 -19.11
N LYS A 387 16.22 6.26 -20.03
CA LYS A 387 14.83 6.66 -19.78
C LYS A 387 13.91 5.57 -20.28
N ARG A 388 12.81 5.32 -19.55
CA ARG A 388 11.69 4.53 -20.02
C ARG A 388 10.49 5.44 -20.20
N THR A 389 9.70 5.19 -21.22
CA THR A 389 8.40 5.83 -21.42
C THR A 389 7.38 4.70 -21.43
N LEU A 390 6.52 4.68 -20.43
CA LEU A 390 5.57 3.61 -20.14
C LEU A 390 4.17 4.21 -20.14
N VAL A 391 3.25 3.61 -20.87
CA VAL A 391 1.91 4.15 -21.12
C VAL A 391 0.90 3.42 -20.24
N LEU A 392 -0.02 4.16 -19.63
CA LEU A 392 -1.22 3.63 -19.00
C LEU A 392 -2.36 3.72 -20.02
N PHE A 393 -2.97 2.59 -20.33
CA PHE A 393 -3.98 2.48 -21.37
C PHE A 393 -5.20 1.70 -20.90
N LYS A 394 -6.38 2.08 -21.38
CA LYS A 394 -7.65 1.40 -21.11
C LYS A 394 -8.28 0.96 -22.43
N VAL A 395 -8.61 -0.31 -22.54
CA VAL A 395 -9.36 -0.86 -23.66
C VAL A 395 -10.83 -0.76 -23.33
N GLU A 396 -11.55 0.07 -24.07
CA GLU A 396 -12.98 0.29 -23.83
C GLU A 396 -13.85 -0.76 -24.56
N GLY A 397 -14.89 -1.24 -23.89
CA GLY A 397 -15.94 -2.07 -24.43
C GLY A 397 -17.27 -1.31 -24.56
N THR A 398 -18.34 -2.04 -24.88
CA THR A 398 -19.68 -1.45 -25.01
C THR A 398 -20.25 -0.98 -23.69
N ASP A 399 -19.99 -1.71 -22.60
CA ASP A 399 -20.58 -1.50 -21.28
C ASP A 399 -19.54 -1.00 -20.25
N GLY A 400 -18.37 -0.55 -20.70
CA GLY A 400 -17.27 -0.04 -19.91
C GLY A 400 -15.94 -0.72 -20.24
N PRO A 401 -14.88 -0.50 -19.44
CA PRO A 401 -13.56 -1.04 -19.73
C PRO A 401 -13.55 -2.57 -19.77
N LEU A 402 -12.83 -3.11 -20.75
CA LEU A 402 -12.55 -4.54 -20.89
C LEU A 402 -11.23 -4.91 -20.23
N GLU A 403 -10.18 -4.13 -20.51
CA GLU A 403 -8.84 -4.37 -19.99
C GLU A 403 -8.17 -3.04 -19.63
N VAL A 404 -7.41 -3.03 -18.56
CA VAL A 404 -6.56 -1.91 -18.15
C VAL A 404 -5.11 -2.37 -18.21
N LEU A 405 -4.31 -1.70 -19.03
CA LEU A 405 -3.01 -2.21 -19.47
C LEU A 405 -1.85 -1.29 -19.09
N LEU A 406 -0.72 -1.88 -18.80
CA LEU A 406 0.57 -1.20 -18.72
C LEU A 406 1.33 -1.39 -20.02
N ASP A 407 1.70 -0.27 -20.64
CA ASP A 407 2.43 -0.22 -21.91
C ASP A 407 1.74 -0.98 -23.07
N GLY A 408 0.41 -1.10 -23.00
CA GLY A 408 -0.42 -1.80 -23.97
C GLY A 408 -0.26 -3.32 -23.96
N GLN A 409 0.29 -3.91 -22.92
CA GLN A 409 0.67 -5.32 -22.83
C GLN A 409 -0.11 -6.05 -21.72
N ASN A 410 -0.52 -7.30 -21.98
CA ASN A 410 -1.05 -8.19 -20.96
C ASN A 410 0.06 -8.75 -20.04
N TRP A 411 -0.33 -9.31 -18.89
CA TRP A 411 0.55 -10.01 -17.96
C TRP A 411 1.43 -11.07 -18.63
N SER A 412 0.86 -11.86 -19.53
CA SER A 412 1.52 -12.98 -20.22
C SER A 412 2.53 -12.55 -21.30
N ALA A 413 2.56 -11.26 -21.69
CA ALA A 413 3.50 -10.78 -22.69
C ALA A 413 4.96 -10.84 -22.16
N PRO A 414 5.96 -11.03 -23.05
CA PRO A 414 7.36 -11.09 -22.63
C PRO A 414 7.80 -9.90 -21.81
N VAL A 415 8.69 -10.14 -20.83
CA VAL A 415 9.23 -9.08 -19.96
C VAL A 415 10.04 -8.07 -20.78
N SER A 416 9.64 -6.81 -20.74
CA SER A 416 10.27 -5.69 -21.46
C SER A 416 11.14 -4.83 -20.55
N GLU A 417 10.83 -4.73 -19.25
CA GLU A 417 11.57 -3.95 -18.26
C GLU A 417 12.71 -4.80 -17.67
N LEU A 418 13.94 -4.53 -18.17
CA LEU A 418 15.16 -5.20 -17.73
C LEU A 418 16.17 -4.16 -17.19
N PRO A 419 15.92 -3.58 -16.01
CA PRO A 419 16.87 -2.65 -15.41
C PRO A 419 18.14 -3.35 -14.98
N LEU A 420 19.25 -2.66 -15.15
CA LEU A 420 20.56 -3.16 -14.71
C LEU A 420 20.73 -2.92 -13.21
N VAL A 421 21.16 -3.94 -12.45
CA VAL A 421 21.47 -3.78 -11.03
C VAL A 421 22.48 -2.65 -10.82
N GLY A 422 22.28 -1.82 -9.80
CA GLY A 422 23.09 -0.64 -9.51
C GLY A 422 22.85 0.55 -10.44
N SER A 423 22.00 0.43 -11.46
CA SER A 423 21.65 1.57 -12.33
C SER A 423 20.63 2.50 -11.68
N THR A 424 20.58 3.72 -12.21
CA THR A 424 19.48 4.68 -11.94
C THR A 424 18.84 5.04 -13.26
N GLU A 425 17.51 4.98 -13.34
CA GLU A 425 16.74 5.25 -14.54
C GLU A 425 15.66 6.32 -14.26
N ASP A 426 15.30 7.12 -15.29
CA ASP A 426 14.11 7.97 -15.23
C ASP A 426 12.96 7.24 -15.94
N TRP A 427 11.87 6.97 -15.21
CA TRP A 427 10.65 6.38 -15.76
C TRP A 427 9.62 7.48 -15.98
N GLN A 428 9.13 7.59 -17.19
CA GLN A 428 8.07 8.52 -17.59
C GLN A 428 6.77 7.73 -17.76
N ILE A 429 5.87 7.89 -16.80
CA ILE A 429 4.56 7.25 -16.79
C ILE A 429 3.60 8.20 -17.49
N VAL A 430 3.12 7.80 -18.66
CA VAL A 430 2.22 8.58 -19.53
C VAL A 430 0.80 8.08 -19.33
N ASN A 431 -0.02 8.86 -18.64
CA ASN A 431 -1.40 8.46 -18.38
C ASN A 431 -2.33 8.92 -19.51
N LEU A 432 -2.82 7.97 -20.31
CA LEU A 432 -3.77 8.19 -21.40
C LEU A 432 -5.23 7.96 -20.98
N THR A 433 -5.46 7.57 -19.73
CA THR A 433 -6.79 7.28 -19.20
C THR A 433 -7.41 8.50 -18.53
N GLU A 434 -8.67 8.40 -18.13
CA GLU A 434 -9.40 9.49 -17.46
C GLU A 434 -9.26 9.45 -15.94
N ASP A 435 -8.70 8.35 -15.39
CA ASP A 435 -8.55 8.14 -13.96
C ASP A 435 -7.09 8.33 -13.49
N ALA A 436 -6.92 8.63 -12.22
CA ALA A 436 -5.60 8.63 -11.58
C ALA A 436 -5.23 7.22 -11.15
N HIS A 437 -4.01 6.80 -11.46
CA HIS A 437 -3.51 5.46 -11.11
C HIS A 437 -2.36 5.56 -10.11
N PRO A 438 -2.46 4.89 -8.93
CA PRO A 438 -1.32 4.72 -8.03
C PRO A 438 -0.39 3.64 -8.60
N ILE A 439 0.77 4.03 -9.12
CA ILE A 439 1.74 3.11 -9.70
C ILE A 439 2.77 2.71 -8.66
N HIS A 440 2.80 1.42 -8.36
CA HIS A 440 3.73 0.80 -7.42
C HIS A 440 4.83 0.01 -8.14
N LEU A 441 6.05 0.06 -7.59
CA LEU A 441 7.20 -0.73 -8.03
C LEU A 441 7.72 -1.57 -6.86
N HIS A 442 7.78 -2.87 -7.03
CA HIS A 442 8.39 -3.79 -6.09
C HIS A 442 9.90 -3.60 -5.97
N LEU A 443 10.56 -4.10 -4.91
CA LEU A 443 11.98 -4.04 -4.62
C LEU A 443 12.53 -2.64 -4.34
N VAL A 444 12.12 -1.61 -5.09
CA VAL A 444 12.82 -0.33 -5.14
C VAL A 444 12.04 0.82 -4.53
N GLN A 445 12.78 1.78 -3.97
CA GLN A 445 12.27 3.10 -3.64
C GLN A 445 12.72 4.09 -4.72
N PHE A 446 11.86 5.06 -5.03
CA PHE A 446 12.11 6.07 -6.05
C PHE A 446 11.82 7.50 -5.53
N ARG A 447 12.13 8.47 -6.37
CA ARG A 447 11.84 9.89 -6.13
C ARG A 447 10.99 10.45 -7.26
N LEU A 448 9.91 11.16 -6.92
CA LEU A 448 9.21 11.99 -7.90
C LEU A 448 10.13 13.13 -8.35
N LEU A 449 10.30 13.31 -9.66
CA LEU A 449 11.06 14.41 -10.24
C LEU A 449 10.17 15.56 -10.67
N ARG A 450 9.05 15.25 -11.33
CA ARG A 450 8.08 16.21 -11.84
C ARG A 450 6.84 15.53 -12.38
N ARG A 451 5.79 16.31 -12.51
CA ARG A 451 4.65 16.04 -13.41
C ARG A 451 4.62 17.09 -14.50
N GLN A 452 4.02 16.78 -15.65
CA GLN A 452 3.90 17.73 -16.75
C GLN A 452 2.71 17.38 -17.63
N ASP A 453 1.90 18.37 -17.94
CA ASP A 453 0.76 18.21 -18.84
C ASP A 453 1.23 17.98 -20.28
N PHE A 454 0.40 17.28 -21.07
CA PHE A 454 0.72 16.96 -22.46
C PHE A 454 -0.53 16.87 -23.33
N LEU A 455 -0.34 16.86 -24.65
CA LEU A 455 -1.39 16.74 -25.67
C LEU A 455 -1.89 15.28 -25.74
N VAL A 456 -2.80 14.90 -24.83
CA VAL A 456 -3.27 13.51 -24.65
C VAL A 456 -3.78 12.92 -25.96
N ASN A 457 -4.80 13.53 -26.57
CA ASN A 457 -5.45 12.98 -27.76
C ASN A 457 -4.45 12.80 -28.92
N GLN A 458 -3.60 13.80 -29.16
CA GLN A 458 -2.59 13.72 -30.22
C GLN A 458 -1.56 12.63 -29.93
N TYR A 459 -1.12 12.50 -28.65
CA TYR A 459 -0.18 11.44 -28.27
C TYR A 459 -0.83 10.07 -28.43
N THR A 460 -2.08 9.91 -28.03
CA THR A 460 -2.83 8.66 -28.14
C THR A 460 -2.96 8.24 -29.61
N ASP A 461 -3.40 9.15 -30.50
CA ASP A 461 -3.53 8.88 -31.94
C ASP A 461 -2.21 8.45 -32.55
N ASP A 462 -1.13 9.17 -32.28
CA ASP A 462 0.20 8.87 -32.81
C ASP A 462 0.78 7.57 -32.20
N TRP A 463 0.49 7.29 -30.92
CA TRP A 463 0.91 6.06 -30.26
C TRP A 463 0.18 4.82 -30.84
N LEU A 464 -1.13 4.92 -31.07
CA LEU A 464 -1.92 3.88 -31.73
C LEU A 464 -1.48 3.67 -33.19
N ALA A 465 -1.21 4.75 -33.92
CA ALA A 465 -0.66 4.65 -35.27
C ALA A 465 0.71 3.94 -35.33
N LEU A 466 1.52 4.10 -34.26
CA LEU A 466 2.85 3.49 -34.15
C LEU A 466 2.79 2.02 -33.72
N ASN A 467 1.88 1.67 -32.80
CA ASN A 467 1.85 0.40 -32.09
C ASN A 467 0.67 -0.51 -32.50
N GLY A 468 -0.43 0.05 -33.00
CA GLY A 468 -1.69 -0.65 -33.18
C GLY A 468 -2.60 -0.58 -31.94
N GLU A 469 -3.74 -1.25 -32.03
CA GLU A 469 -4.73 -1.32 -30.94
C GLU A 469 -4.28 -2.33 -29.87
N PRO A 470 -4.24 -1.97 -28.59
CA PRO A 470 -4.00 -2.91 -27.49
C PRO A 470 -5.17 -3.88 -27.27
N PRO A 471 -4.91 -5.08 -26.67
CA PRO A 471 -3.60 -5.56 -26.22
C PRO A 471 -2.65 -5.91 -27.36
N LEU A 472 -1.37 -5.56 -27.21
CA LEU A 472 -0.37 -5.75 -28.25
C LEU A 472 0.19 -7.19 -28.23
N ASP A 473 0.35 -7.78 -29.41
CA ASP A 473 1.00 -9.09 -29.60
C ASP A 473 2.52 -9.00 -29.87
N HIS A 474 3.06 -7.80 -29.77
CA HIS A 474 4.47 -7.49 -30.00
C HIS A 474 5.00 -6.47 -28.98
N PRO A 475 6.33 -6.35 -28.78
CA PRO A 475 6.91 -5.35 -27.88
C PRO A 475 6.52 -3.92 -28.28
N THR A 476 6.16 -3.11 -27.29
CA THR A 476 5.76 -1.72 -27.49
C THR A 476 6.92 -0.88 -28.02
N LYS A 477 6.63 -0.11 -29.07
CA LYS A 477 7.57 0.87 -29.62
C LYS A 477 7.40 2.20 -28.89
N VAL A 478 8.51 2.73 -28.41
CA VAL A 478 8.51 3.98 -27.64
C VAL A 478 8.20 5.19 -28.52
N LEU A 479 7.13 5.91 -28.20
CA LEU A 479 6.85 7.24 -28.75
C LEU A 479 7.45 8.31 -27.81
N PRO A 480 8.44 9.13 -28.27
CA PRO A 480 9.04 10.15 -27.44
C PRO A 480 8.06 11.26 -27.05
N VAL A 481 7.90 11.54 -25.77
CA VAL A 481 6.93 12.50 -25.23
C VAL A 481 7.24 13.98 -25.55
N LYS A 482 8.48 14.31 -25.90
CA LYS A 482 8.98 15.70 -25.97
C LYS A 482 8.14 16.63 -26.87
N ALA A 483 7.61 16.11 -27.97
CA ALA A 483 6.84 16.92 -28.94
C ALA A 483 5.42 17.23 -28.44
N TYR A 484 4.96 16.55 -27.42
CA TYR A 484 3.59 16.64 -26.90
C TYR A 484 3.49 17.41 -25.58
N LEU A 485 4.62 17.77 -24.97
CA LEU A 485 4.62 18.46 -23.68
C LEU A 485 3.98 19.84 -23.77
N LEU A 486 3.11 20.13 -22.81
CA LEU A 486 2.50 21.44 -22.58
C LEU A 486 3.19 22.10 -21.39
N ASP A 487 3.23 23.42 -21.38
CA ASP A 487 3.74 24.24 -20.28
C ASP A 487 5.10 23.81 -19.71
N GLY A 488 5.45 24.34 -18.54
CA GLY A 488 6.65 23.94 -17.80
C GLY A 488 6.38 22.76 -16.87
N PRO A 489 7.43 22.01 -16.48
CA PRO A 489 7.27 20.91 -15.53
C PRO A 489 6.83 21.40 -14.14
N ILE A 490 5.92 20.68 -13.52
CA ILE A 490 5.46 20.88 -12.15
C ILE A 490 6.40 20.14 -11.20
N ALA A 491 7.07 20.87 -10.32
CA ALA A 491 7.97 20.28 -9.32
C ALA A 491 7.17 19.49 -8.25
N PRO A 492 7.78 18.46 -7.63
CA PRO A 492 7.14 17.76 -6.53
C PRO A 492 6.73 18.70 -5.40
N PRO A 493 5.51 18.60 -4.87
CA PRO A 493 5.15 19.32 -3.67
C PRO A 493 5.97 18.81 -2.46
N ALA A 494 6.10 19.63 -1.43
CA ALA A 494 6.97 19.33 -0.30
C ALA A 494 6.61 17.98 0.40
N HIS A 495 5.34 17.64 0.45
CA HIS A 495 4.83 16.43 1.08
C HIS A 495 5.06 15.14 0.25
N GLU A 496 5.36 15.25 -1.03
CA GLU A 496 5.78 14.12 -1.88
C GLU A 496 7.31 14.09 -2.11
N ASN A 497 8.05 15.03 -1.56
CA ASN A 497 9.51 15.11 -1.75
C ASN A 497 10.27 14.18 -0.79
N GLY A 498 9.85 12.95 -0.70
CA GLY A 498 10.43 11.86 0.08
C GLY A 498 10.81 10.65 -0.80
N TRP A 499 11.21 9.57 -0.16
CA TRP A 499 11.26 8.26 -0.79
C TRP A 499 9.85 7.70 -0.92
N LYS A 500 9.52 7.17 -2.09
CA LYS A 500 8.22 6.57 -2.38
C LYS A 500 8.41 5.24 -3.10
N ASP A 501 7.43 4.36 -2.94
CA ASP A 501 7.27 3.13 -3.72
C ASP A 501 5.97 3.13 -4.54
N THR A 502 5.03 3.99 -4.22
CA THR A 502 3.75 4.16 -4.90
C THR A 502 3.55 5.64 -5.27
N ILE A 503 3.19 5.94 -6.51
CA ILE A 503 3.04 7.32 -7.02
C ILE A 503 1.75 7.52 -7.79
N GLN A 504 1.06 8.61 -7.51
CA GLN A 504 -0.15 9.03 -8.21
C GLN A 504 0.20 9.54 -9.62
N ALA A 505 -0.22 8.81 -10.65
CA ALA A 505 -0.14 9.20 -12.04
C ALA A 505 -1.50 9.79 -12.48
N TYR A 506 -1.58 11.10 -12.54
CA TYR A 506 -2.83 11.81 -12.86
C TYR A 506 -3.18 11.75 -14.36
N PRO A 507 -4.49 11.76 -14.70
CA PRO A 507 -4.94 11.87 -16.08
C PRO A 507 -4.38 13.14 -16.73
N GLY A 508 -4.04 13.04 -18.02
CA GLY A 508 -3.52 14.18 -18.79
C GLY A 508 -2.10 14.63 -18.42
N GLN A 509 -1.40 13.86 -17.58
CA GLN A 509 -0.05 14.19 -17.13
C GLN A 509 0.96 13.08 -17.40
N ILE A 510 2.21 13.47 -17.58
CA ILE A 510 3.36 12.58 -17.55
C ILE A 510 4.03 12.73 -16.20
N THR A 511 3.96 11.67 -15.41
CA THR A 511 4.64 11.57 -14.11
C THR A 511 6.04 11.01 -14.33
N THR A 512 7.08 11.76 -13.95
CA THR A 512 8.47 11.31 -14.07
C THR A 512 9.04 10.99 -12.71
N ILE A 513 9.41 9.72 -12.51
CA ILE A 513 10.09 9.24 -11.31
C ILE A 513 11.54 8.87 -11.63
N ARG A 514 12.39 8.95 -10.61
CA ARG A 514 13.77 8.46 -10.68
C ARG A 514 13.93 7.26 -9.79
N VAL A 515 14.23 6.13 -10.42
CA VAL A 515 14.35 4.80 -9.80
C VAL A 515 15.81 4.41 -9.76
N ARG A 516 16.28 3.93 -8.60
CA ARG A 516 17.61 3.37 -8.46
C ARG A 516 17.53 1.90 -8.05
N PHE A 517 18.09 1.01 -8.86
CA PHE A 517 18.11 -0.44 -8.62
C PHE A 517 19.29 -0.84 -7.70
N ALA A 518 19.34 -0.22 -6.54
CA ALA A 518 20.27 -0.45 -5.46
C ALA A 518 19.60 -0.07 -4.13
N PRO A 519 20.09 -0.56 -2.97
CA PRO A 519 19.47 -0.28 -1.68
C PRO A 519 19.26 1.22 -1.44
N GLN A 520 18.13 1.56 -0.84
CA GLN A 520 17.72 2.93 -0.55
C GLN A 520 18.80 3.70 0.24
N HIS A 521 19.39 3.05 1.25
CA HIS A 521 20.39 3.65 2.13
C HIS A 521 21.78 3.82 1.48
N ALA A 522 22.00 3.25 0.29
CA ALA A 522 23.31 3.36 -0.38
C ALA A 522 23.58 4.80 -0.81
N LEU A 523 24.73 5.34 -0.42
CA LEU A 523 25.14 6.71 -0.76
C LEU A 523 25.39 6.89 -2.27
N PHE A 524 25.83 5.83 -2.93
CA PHE A 524 26.08 5.79 -4.38
C PHE A 524 25.75 4.39 -4.91
N SER A 525 25.62 4.28 -6.22
CA SER A 525 25.49 3.00 -6.91
C SER A 525 26.30 3.03 -8.21
N ILE A 526 26.71 1.86 -8.66
CA ILE A 526 27.48 1.69 -9.91
C ILE A 526 26.72 0.69 -10.77
N PRO A 527 26.34 1.04 -12.01
CA PRO A 527 25.69 0.11 -12.92
C PRO A 527 26.43 -1.21 -13.07
N GLY A 528 25.76 -2.32 -12.85
CA GLY A 528 26.31 -3.67 -12.86
C GLY A 528 26.84 -4.16 -11.52
N ILE A 529 26.94 -3.33 -10.50
CA ILE A 529 27.39 -3.74 -9.16
C ILE A 529 26.17 -3.91 -8.24
N ASN A 530 25.99 -5.13 -7.74
CA ASN A 530 24.97 -5.43 -6.75
C ASN A 530 25.40 -4.96 -5.35
N LEU A 531 24.57 -4.11 -4.72
CA LEU A 531 24.75 -3.64 -3.35
C LEU A 531 23.70 -4.21 -2.39
N TYR A 532 22.69 -4.94 -2.90
CA TYR A 532 21.74 -5.64 -2.04
C TYR A 532 22.41 -6.80 -1.31
N PRO A 533 21.94 -7.19 -0.10
CA PRO A 533 22.46 -8.36 0.61
C PRO A 533 22.08 -9.70 -0.06
N PHE A 534 21.30 -9.64 -1.12
CA PHE A 534 20.86 -10.76 -1.96
C PHE A 534 21.11 -10.47 -3.45
N ASN A 535 20.90 -11.47 -4.31
CA ASN A 535 20.95 -11.26 -5.75
C ASN A 535 19.54 -10.97 -6.31
N PRO A 536 19.23 -9.73 -6.70
CA PRO A 536 17.90 -9.38 -7.21
C PRO A 536 17.58 -9.97 -8.59
N ALA A 537 18.56 -10.53 -9.29
CA ALA A 537 18.36 -11.23 -10.55
C ALA A 537 17.93 -12.69 -10.36
N LYS A 538 17.93 -13.21 -9.13
CA LYS A 538 17.64 -14.62 -8.84
C LYS A 538 16.22 -14.76 -8.28
N GLY A 539 15.44 -15.68 -8.84
CA GLY A 539 14.07 -15.97 -8.45
C GLY A 539 13.06 -15.62 -9.55
N PRO A 540 11.77 -15.53 -9.22
CA PRO A 540 10.71 -15.29 -10.20
C PRO A 540 10.73 -13.91 -10.88
N GLY A 541 11.40 -12.94 -10.27
CA GLY A 541 11.39 -11.54 -10.70
C GLY A 541 10.56 -10.67 -9.78
N TYR A 542 10.24 -9.47 -10.26
CA TYR A 542 9.44 -8.48 -9.56
C TYR A 542 8.34 -7.97 -10.46
N VAL A 543 7.43 -7.16 -9.92
CA VAL A 543 6.36 -6.54 -10.69
C VAL A 543 6.29 -5.04 -10.47
N TRP A 544 5.73 -4.34 -11.43
CA TRP A 544 5.22 -2.99 -11.28
C TRP A 544 3.77 -2.98 -11.75
N HIS A 545 2.91 -2.25 -11.06
CA HIS A 545 1.47 -2.32 -11.29
C HIS A 545 0.73 -1.07 -10.80
N CYS A 546 -0.51 -0.92 -11.24
CA CYS A 546 -1.46 -0.02 -10.61
C CYS A 546 -1.93 -0.63 -9.29
N HIS A 547 -2.00 0.16 -8.23
CA HIS A 547 -2.47 -0.31 -6.92
C HIS A 547 -3.98 -0.05 -6.69
N ILE A 548 -4.74 0.25 -7.72
CA ILE A 548 -6.17 -0.03 -7.76
C ILE A 548 -6.28 -1.54 -8.01
N LEU A 549 -6.68 -2.29 -6.99
CA LEU A 549 -6.58 -3.75 -7.01
C LEU A 549 -7.46 -4.38 -8.09
N ASP A 550 -8.56 -3.73 -8.44
CA ASP A 550 -9.42 -4.15 -9.54
C ASP A 550 -8.72 -3.96 -10.90
N HIS A 551 -7.91 -2.91 -11.06
CA HIS A 551 -7.08 -2.70 -12.25
C HIS A 551 -5.91 -3.69 -12.29
N GLU A 552 -5.24 -3.91 -11.15
CA GLU A 552 -4.15 -4.87 -10.99
C GLU A 552 -4.57 -6.27 -11.43
N ASP A 553 -5.72 -6.75 -10.94
CA ASP A 553 -6.29 -8.05 -11.28
C ASP A 553 -6.83 -8.13 -12.72
N ASN A 554 -6.96 -6.99 -13.40
CA ASN A 554 -7.34 -6.91 -14.81
C ASN A 554 -6.21 -6.33 -15.67
N GLU A 555 -5.09 -7.02 -15.70
CA GLU A 555 -3.95 -6.82 -16.61
C GLU A 555 -3.12 -5.54 -16.36
N MET A 556 -3.45 -4.66 -15.38
CA MET A 556 -2.66 -3.46 -15.10
C MET A 556 -1.46 -3.77 -14.19
N MET A 557 -0.80 -4.87 -14.50
CA MET A 557 0.40 -5.37 -13.83
C MET A 557 1.36 -5.99 -14.84
N ARG A 558 2.66 -5.69 -14.71
CA ARG A 558 3.70 -6.25 -15.58
C ARG A 558 4.88 -6.78 -14.77
N PRO A 559 5.42 -7.94 -15.15
CA PRO A 559 6.67 -8.42 -14.57
C PRO A 559 7.86 -7.60 -15.06
N TYR A 560 8.85 -7.42 -14.18
CA TYR A 560 10.16 -6.93 -14.56
C TYR A 560 11.29 -7.74 -13.91
N ASN A 561 12.45 -7.77 -14.55
CA ASN A 561 13.60 -8.52 -14.07
C ASN A 561 14.83 -7.62 -13.95
N VAL A 562 15.44 -7.60 -12.77
CA VAL A 562 16.73 -6.93 -12.58
C VAL A 562 17.81 -7.78 -13.25
N TRP A 563 18.55 -7.17 -14.17
CA TRP A 563 19.67 -7.83 -14.82
C TRP A 563 20.97 -7.64 -14.04
N ASN A 564 21.64 -8.74 -13.74
CA ASN A 564 22.94 -8.74 -13.09
C ASN A 564 23.98 -9.43 -13.99
N PRO A 565 24.88 -8.68 -14.66
CA PRO A 565 25.80 -9.25 -15.64
C PRO A 565 26.88 -10.16 -15.03
N PHE A 566 27.16 -10.01 -13.72
CA PHE A 566 28.19 -10.79 -13.01
C PHE A 566 27.60 -12.00 -12.27
N GLN A 567 26.30 -12.04 -12.09
CA GLN A 567 25.58 -13.14 -11.43
C GLN A 567 24.28 -13.38 -12.18
N PRO A 568 24.34 -13.90 -13.43
CA PRO A 568 23.13 -14.21 -14.20
C PRO A 568 22.30 -15.29 -13.48
N LYS A 569 21.04 -15.44 -13.93
CA LYS A 569 20.10 -16.45 -13.40
C LYS A 569 20.66 -17.85 -13.37
#